data_98f418e3d39cc9f336b5d64471b00182
#
_entry.id   98f418e3d39cc9f336b5d64471b00182
#
_cell.length_a   1.000
_cell.length_b   1.000
_cell.length_c   1.000
_cell.angle_alpha   90.00
_cell.angle_beta   90.00
_cell.angle_gamma   90.00
#
_symmetry.space_group_name_H-M   'P 1'
#
loop_
_entity.id
_entity.type
_entity.pdbx_description
1 polymer ?
#
loop_
_entity_poly.entity_id
_entity_poly.type
_entity_poly.pdbx_seq_one_letter_code
_entity_poly.pdbx_strand_id
1 'polypeptide(L)'
;MGAGLAGLGAARALKAAGLEVTILEARERIGGRVWTEDGIDLGAHWIHSTDGNPITNLAREFNIPTIFVGGDSSYTGGWEELQLRSGGTPLSAGRKETSLIVMDAVRDALETLRRHTEVEGTPDMSLDHAMNIAMAKAGVPEEMKADVAWHMALVARDDWAAGAERLSMLGWDDGYEVYGPGDSIFLNGAGALVTKLADGLDIRLGKVVEQIAHGPTGVRISAGGESWEADVAILSVPLGVLKNGDLHFDPPLPERKLAAIARLGVGSLIKVVLTFERPFWPLDQYAFGNLSNDVISNPTTVVSMWKTHRKPVLVMLVGGDSGQRMEAWPDARLTDWALSVLKNLFGPDIPAPTALRVTGWHADPFARGSYSHIALGASPEDTNTLAEPVGERLLFAGEATMRIHWAAMHGAYLSGLREAARLTGDRNLLPSRRFTETRRWRDQLQRADRFFNLANKKVDPEEVASRVSVLQRSPIFERMSEGDLRVLATIFEPLDLAHGEILCQAGDPAEKVFAVVSGKIEVLQPGSDRPVALKLPGDIVGEYGMFLSRRSATLRSSGAARVLTLDYTQFRRFLLAFPESMLALFGQAVTQSVNGAGLGGQTNPE
;
A
#
# COMPACT_ATOMS: atom_id res chain seq x y z
N MET A 1 -10.86 -17.86 18.34
CA MET A 1 -10.72 -19.05 17.48
C MET A 1 -9.71 -18.76 16.39
N GLY A 2 -8.67 -19.60 16.28
CA GLY A 2 -7.48 -19.44 15.45
C GLY A 2 -6.29 -18.85 16.20
N ALA A 3 -5.14 -19.57 16.18
CA ALA A 3 -3.87 -19.13 16.76
C ALA A 3 -2.94 -18.47 15.73
N GLY A 4 -3.50 -17.72 14.79
CA GLY A 4 -2.79 -16.81 13.89
C GLY A 4 -2.50 -15.48 14.58
N LEU A 5 -1.83 -14.53 13.86
CA LEU A 5 -1.46 -13.22 14.42
C LEU A 5 -2.64 -12.44 15.01
N ALA A 6 -3.83 -12.53 14.39
CA ALA A 6 -5.03 -11.87 14.89
C ALA A 6 -5.49 -12.45 16.24
N GLY A 7 -5.63 -13.77 16.32
CA GLY A 7 -6.05 -14.45 17.55
C GLY A 7 -5.04 -14.32 18.67
N LEU A 8 -3.74 -14.46 18.38
CA LEU A 8 -2.66 -14.28 19.35
C LEU A 8 -2.58 -12.84 19.86
N GLY A 9 -2.70 -11.85 18.96
CA GLY A 9 -2.72 -10.43 19.33
C GLY A 9 -3.89 -10.10 20.25
N ALA A 10 -5.10 -10.56 19.89
CA ALA A 10 -6.30 -10.38 20.72
C ALA A 10 -6.14 -11.03 22.09
N ALA A 11 -5.74 -12.30 22.12
CA ALA A 11 -5.63 -13.07 23.37
C ALA A 11 -4.59 -12.48 24.34
N ARG A 12 -3.43 -12.05 23.82
CA ARG A 12 -2.40 -11.41 24.62
C ARG A 12 -2.90 -10.10 25.25
N ALA A 13 -3.59 -9.27 24.47
CA ALA A 13 -4.14 -8.00 24.96
C ALA A 13 -5.25 -8.22 26.00
N LEU A 14 -6.18 -9.16 25.75
CA LEU A 14 -7.26 -9.50 26.67
C LEU A 14 -6.74 -10.09 27.98
N LYS A 15 -5.75 -11.01 27.90
CA LYS A 15 -5.10 -11.57 29.09
C LYS A 15 -4.39 -10.49 29.91
N ALA A 16 -3.70 -9.56 29.26
CA ALA A 16 -3.07 -8.44 29.94
C ALA A 16 -4.09 -7.52 30.66
N ALA A 17 -5.31 -7.45 30.13
CA ALA A 17 -6.44 -6.76 30.77
C ALA A 17 -7.13 -7.59 31.87
N GLY A 18 -6.62 -8.78 32.21
CA GLY A 18 -7.14 -9.64 33.28
C GLY A 18 -8.31 -10.53 32.91
N LEU A 19 -8.62 -10.67 31.61
CA LEU A 19 -9.66 -11.58 31.14
C LEU A 19 -9.13 -13.00 30.99
N GLU A 20 -10.00 -13.99 31.22
CA GLU A 20 -9.71 -15.39 30.93
C GLU A 20 -9.91 -15.65 29.45
N VAL A 21 -8.90 -16.24 28.79
CA VAL A 21 -8.88 -16.44 27.35
C VAL A 21 -8.36 -17.82 27.01
N THR A 22 -9.13 -18.58 26.23
CA THR A 22 -8.71 -19.85 25.61
C THR A 22 -8.74 -19.70 24.09
N ILE A 23 -7.70 -20.17 23.42
CA ILE A 23 -7.62 -20.20 21.95
C ILE A 23 -7.86 -21.63 21.46
N LEU A 24 -8.80 -21.80 20.54
CA LEU A 24 -9.01 -23.02 19.80
C LEU A 24 -8.35 -22.91 18.44
N GLU A 25 -7.39 -23.78 18.15
CA GLU A 25 -6.64 -23.82 16.87
C GLU A 25 -6.88 -25.15 16.18
N ALA A 26 -7.25 -25.09 14.89
CA ALA A 26 -7.59 -26.29 14.12
C ALA A 26 -6.37 -27.19 13.81
N ARG A 27 -5.18 -26.58 13.66
CA ARG A 27 -3.93 -27.29 13.33
C ARG A 27 -3.24 -27.81 14.58
N GLU A 28 -2.28 -28.70 14.36
CA GLU A 28 -1.31 -29.12 15.39
C GLU A 28 -0.16 -28.11 15.57
N ARG A 29 -0.26 -26.91 14.98
CA ARG A 29 0.69 -25.82 15.09
C ARG A 29 0.00 -24.48 15.20
N ILE A 30 0.67 -23.52 15.84
CA ILE A 30 0.27 -22.12 15.88
C ILE A 30 0.72 -21.35 14.61
N GLY A 31 0.31 -20.10 14.47
CA GLY A 31 0.76 -19.14 13.46
C GLY A 31 -0.17 -18.99 12.24
N GLY A 32 -1.03 -19.98 12.01
CA GLY A 32 -1.92 -19.95 10.85
C GLY A 32 -1.13 -19.86 9.52
N ARG A 33 -1.27 -18.75 8.78
CA ARG A 33 -0.54 -18.48 7.52
C ARG A 33 0.87 -17.90 7.71
N VAL A 34 1.33 -17.68 8.93
CA VAL A 34 2.74 -17.51 9.28
C VAL A 34 3.30 -18.91 9.59
N TRP A 35 4.19 -19.39 8.74
CA TRP A 35 4.75 -20.72 8.84
C TRP A 35 6.20 -20.72 8.40
N THR A 36 7.09 -21.11 9.29
CA THR A 36 8.53 -21.19 9.07
C THR A 36 9.00 -22.63 9.33
N GLU A 37 9.74 -23.22 8.40
CA GLU A 37 10.45 -24.49 8.57
C GLU A 37 11.92 -24.31 8.19
N ASP A 38 12.81 -24.85 9.00
CA ASP A 38 14.27 -24.76 8.81
C ASP A 38 14.76 -23.32 8.57
N GLY A 39 14.05 -22.33 9.17
CA GLY A 39 14.31 -20.90 8.98
C GLY A 39 14.01 -20.40 7.57
N ILE A 40 13.09 -21.05 6.87
CA ILE A 40 12.53 -20.62 5.59
C ILE A 40 11.05 -20.35 5.81
N ASP A 41 10.60 -19.14 5.48
CA ASP A 41 9.20 -18.78 5.57
C ASP A 41 8.41 -19.36 4.40
N LEU A 42 7.63 -20.37 4.67
CA LEU A 42 6.68 -20.98 3.74
C LEU A 42 5.37 -20.17 3.66
N GLY A 43 5.05 -19.40 4.71
CA GLY A 43 3.96 -18.44 4.76
C GLY A 43 4.41 -17.00 4.54
N ALA A 44 3.82 -16.09 5.32
CA ALA A 44 4.19 -14.67 5.33
C ALA A 44 5.68 -14.50 5.63
N HIS A 45 6.35 -13.63 4.87
CA HIS A 45 7.80 -13.48 4.89
C HIS A 45 8.24 -12.04 5.16
N TRP A 46 7.58 -11.07 4.52
CA TRP A 46 7.96 -9.67 4.59
C TRP A 46 7.22 -8.89 5.68
N ILE A 47 7.93 -8.00 6.33
CA ILE A 47 7.36 -6.88 7.06
C ILE A 47 7.30 -5.74 6.05
N HIS A 48 6.13 -5.55 5.44
CA HIS A 48 5.92 -4.49 4.45
C HIS A 48 5.95 -3.13 5.11
N SER A 49 6.84 -2.24 4.64
CA SER A 49 7.00 -0.89 5.18
C SER A 49 7.32 -0.89 6.68
N THR A 50 8.54 -0.53 7.03
CA THR A 50 9.08 -0.83 8.37
C THR A 50 8.94 0.29 9.39
N ASP A 51 8.69 1.54 8.95
CA ASP A 51 8.66 2.70 9.84
C ASP A 51 7.32 2.81 10.58
N GLY A 52 7.34 2.51 11.87
CA GLY A 52 6.14 2.50 12.71
C GLY A 52 5.24 1.28 12.54
N ASN A 53 5.59 0.31 11.69
CA ASN A 53 4.84 -0.92 11.51
C ASN A 53 4.78 -1.72 12.84
N PRO A 54 3.59 -2.13 13.30
CA PRO A 54 3.45 -2.88 14.56
C PRO A 54 4.28 -4.16 14.60
N ILE A 55 4.47 -4.84 13.48
CA ILE A 55 5.30 -6.06 13.42
C ILE A 55 6.79 -5.73 13.63
N THR A 56 7.27 -4.60 13.10
CA THR A 56 8.63 -4.11 13.39
C THR A 56 8.80 -3.79 14.87
N ASN A 57 7.79 -3.17 15.48
CA ASN A 57 7.83 -2.84 16.92
C ASN A 57 7.87 -4.12 17.77
N LEU A 58 7.06 -5.13 17.45
CA LEU A 58 7.09 -6.43 18.11
C LEU A 58 8.43 -7.16 17.92
N ALA A 59 9.02 -7.10 16.72
CA ALA A 59 10.33 -7.69 16.48
C ALA A 59 11.40 -7.06 17.38
N ARG A 60 11.36 -5.74 17.56
CA ARG A 60 12.25 -5.03 18.50
C ARG A 60 11.98 -5.39 19.96
N GLU A 61 10.72 -5.40 20.38
CA GLU A 61 10.29 -5.76 21.75
C GLU A 61 10.79 -7.15 22.13
N PHE A 62 10.66 -8.12 21.23
CA PHE A 62 11.06 -9.51 21.47
C PHE A 62 12.51 -9.81 21.09
N ASN A 63 13.29 -8.81 20.68
CA ASN A 63 14.66 -8.97 20.23
C ASN A 63 14.80 -10.01 19.09
N ILE A 64 13.86 -10.01 18.13
CA ILE A 64 13.91 -10.88 16.95
C ILE A 64 14.65 -10.13 15.84
N PRO A 65 15.78 -10.66 15.35
CA PRO A 65 16.58 -9.97 14.36
C PRO A 65 15.87 -9.92 13.00
N THR A 66 15.88 -8.72 12.41
CA THR A 66 15.37 -8.47 11.06
C THR A 66 16.46 -7.87 10.19
N ILE A 67 16.34 -8.01 8.89
CA ILE A 67 17.21 -7.38 7.90
C ILE A 67 16.37 -6.61 6.89
N PHE A 68 16.76 -5.38 6.58
CA PHE A 68 16.17 -4.58 5.55
C PHE A 68 16.57 -5.14 4.18
N VAL A 69 15.59 -5.35 3.30
CA VAL A 69 15.81 -5.91 1.95
C VAL A 69 15.47 -4.93 0.84
N GLY A 70 15.14 -3.69 1.19
CA GLY A 70 14.69 -2.70 0.22
C GLY A 70 13.30 -3.03 -0.32
N GLY A 71 12.95 -2.41 -1.43
CA GLY A 71 11.64 -2.59 -2.02
C GLY A 71 10.58 -1.92 -1.19
N ASP A 72 9.50 -1.67 -1.82
CA ASP A 72 8.24 -1.46 -1.20
C ASP A 72 7.20 -1.57 -2.28
N SER A 73 6.73 -2.58 -2.51
CA SER A 73 5.77 -2.76 -3.55
C SER A 73 6.30 -2.65 -4.99
N SER A 74 5.83 -3.43 -5.62
CA SER A 74 5.65 -3.76 -7.01
C SER A 74 5.55 -2.62 -7.98
N TYR A 75 5.14 -1.45 -7.52
CA TYR A 75 4.81 -0.38 -8.45
C TYR A 75 5.99 0.33 -9.07
N THR A 76 7.07 0.42 -8.37
CA THR A 76 8.10 1.39 -8.73
C THR A 76 9.38 0.75 -9.20
N GLY A 77 9.39 -0.59 -9.30
CA GLY A 77 10.66 -1.30 -9.46
C GLY A 77 11.62 -0.92 -8.33
N GLY A 78 11.06 -0.53 -7.19
CA GLY A 78 11.74 -0.03 -5.99
C GLY A 78 12.58 -1.06 -5.28
N TRP A 79 12.67 -2.24 -5.82
CA TRP A 79 13.66 -3.19 -5.36
C TRP A 79 14.98 -2.86 -6.05
N GLU A 80 15.74 -1.98 -5.47
CA GLU A 80 17.16 -1.80 -5.84
C GLU A 80 17.87 -3.16 -5.88
N GLU A 81 17.38 -4.08 -5.06
CA GLU A 81 17.83 -5.45 -4.88
C GLU A 81 17.20 -6.46 -5.85
N LEU A 82 16.30 -6.03 -6.73
CA LEU A 82 15.69 -6.85 -7.77
C LEU A 82 16.41 -6.69 -9.09
N GLN A 83 17.03 -7.76 -9.59
CA GLN A 83 17.63 -7.79 -10.91
C GLN A 83 16.64 -8.33 -11.94
N LEU A 84 16.14 -7.47 -12.82
CA LEU A 84 15.35 -7.89 -13.98
C LEU A 84 16.26 -8.51 -15.05
N ARG A 85 15.82 -9.63 -15.60
CA ARG A 85 16.55 -10.37 -16.64
C ARG A 85 15.61 -10.74 -17.79
N SER A 86 16.14 -10.76 -19.00
CA SER A 86 15.45 -11.20 -20.21
C SER A 86 16.37 -12.11 -21.00
N GLY A 87 15.93 -13.32 -21.31
CA GLY A 87 16.73 -14.30 -22.06
C GLY A 87 18.10 -14.59 -21.41
N GLY A 88 18.16 -14.69 -20.08
CA GLY A 88 19.37 -14.98 -19.34
C GLY A 88 20.30 -13.77 -19.09
N THR A 89 19.96 -12.59 -19.62
CA THR A 89 20.79 -11.40 -19.52
C THR A 89 20.14 -10.36 -18.61
N PRO A 90 20.89 -9.71 -17.68
CA PRO A 90 20.37 -8.59 -16.91
C PRO A 90 19.95 -7.44 -17.83
N LEU A 91 18.84 -6.79 -17.51
CA LEU A 91 18.46 -5.57 -18.22
C LEU A 91 19.49 -4.47 -18.00
N SER A 92 19.79 -3.73 -19.06
CA SER A 92 20.59 -2.52 -18.94
C SER A 92 19.87 -1.45 -18.10
N ALA A 93 20.64 -0.57 -17.46
CA ALA A 93 20.09 0.55 -16.69
C ALA A 93 19.13 1.41 -17.54
N GLY A 94 19.49 1.72 -18.79
CA GLY A 94 18.65 2.49 -19.70
C GLY A 94 17.33 1.76 -20.03
N ARG A 95 17.35 0.43 -20.23
CA ARG A 95 16.11 -0.33 -20.45
C ARG A 95 15.23 -0.33 -19.21
N LYS A 96 15.81 -0.51 -18.01
CA LYS A 96 15.08 -0.45 -16.74
C LYS A 96 14.41 0.92 -16.55
N GLU A 97 15.14 1.99 -16.79
CA GLU A 97 14.62 3.35 -16.72
C GLU A 97 13.48 3.58 -17.71
N THR A 98 13.64 3.17 -18.97
CA THR A 98 12.58 3.26 -19.98
C THR A 98 11.34 2.48 -19.56
N SER A 99 11.50 1.27 -19.02
CA SER A 99 10.41 0.44 -18.50
C SER A 99 9.62 1.16 -17.41
N LEU A 100 10.30 1.84 -16.47
CA LEU A 100 9.66 2.61 -15.41
C LEU A 100 8.91 3.84 -15.96
N ILE A 101 9.47 4.55 -16.92
CA ILE A 101 8.81 5.71 -17.58
C ILE A 101 7.52 5.28 -18.28
N VAL A 102 7.57 4.18 -19.03
CA VAL A 102 6.39 3.63 -19.72
C VAL A 102 5.35 3.19 -18.70
N MET A 103 5.78 2.53 -17.63
CA MET A 103 4.87 2.09 -16.57
C MET A 103 4.21 3.28 -15.86
N ASP A 104 4.91 4.38 -15.64
CA ASP A 104 4.34 5.60 -15.07
C ASP A 104 3.26 6.20 -16.00
N ALA A 105 3.49 6.21 -17.31
CA ALA A 105 2.48 6.67 -18.27
C ALA A 105 1.23 5.80 -18.27
N VAL A 106 1.39 4.48 -18.15
CA VAL A 106 0.27 3.55 -18.03
C VAL A 106 -0.52 3.78 -16.74
N ARG A 107 0.16 4.02 -15.63
CA ARG A 107 -0.50 4.34 -14.34
C ARG A 107 -1.29 5.63 -14.39
N ASP A 108 -0.74 6.67 -14.99
CA ASP A 108 -1.44 7.95 -15.15
C ASP A 108 -2.70 7.80 -16.01
N ALA A 109 -2.63 6.95 -17.05
CA ALA A 109 -3.80 6.62 -17.86
C ALA A 109 -4.84 5.80 -17.06
N LEU A 110 -4.39 4.84 -16.24
CA LEU A 110 -5.23 4.04 -15.37
C LEU A 110 -5.93 4.92 -14.31
N GLU A 111 -5.19 5.80 -13.68
CA GLU A 111 -5.73 6.71 -12.68
C GLU A 111 -6.74 7.70 -13.28
N THR A 112 -6.49 8.15 -14.50
CA THR A 112 -7.45 8.97 -15.24
C THR A 112 -8.73 8.20 -15.55
N LEU A 113 -8.61 6.92 -15.93
CA LEU A 113 -9.75 6.04 -16.18
C LEU A 113 -10.55 5.80 -14.90
N ARG A 114 -9.87 5.53 -13.77
CA ARG A 114 -10.50 5.33 -12.46
C ARG A 114 -11.36 6.53 -12.07
N ARG A 115 -10.78 7.74 -12.09
CA ARG A 115 -11.51 8.97 -11.76
C ARG A 115 -12.72 9.23 -12.67
N HIS A 116 -12.56 8.94 -13.95
CA HIS A 116 -13.67 9.07 -14.89
C HIS A 116 -14.82 8.11 -14.55
N THR A 117 -14.49 6.86 -14.26
CA THR A 117 -15.43 5.84 -13.82
C THR A 117 -16.16 6.23 -12.53
N GLU A 118 -15.42 6.77 -11.54
CA GLU A 118 -15.99 7.24 -10.26
C GLU A 118 -16.92 8.44 -10.45
N VAL A 119 -16.50 9.45 -11.23
CA VAL A 119 -17.27 10.68 -11.44
C VAL A 119 -18.54 10.43 -12.27
N GLU A 120 -18.46 9.57 -13.29
CA GLU A 120 -19.61 9.24 -14.12
C GLU A 120 -20.52 8.18 -13.49
N GLY A 121 -20.06 7.51 -12.42
CA GLY A 121 -20.81 6.42 -11.78
C GLY A 121 -20.99 5.23 -12.72
N THR A 122 -20.07 5.01 -13.65
CA THR A 122 -20.10 3.85 -14.54
C THR A 122 -19.71 2.58 -13.78
N PRO A 123 -20.15 1.38 -14.21
CA PRO A 123 -19.79 0.13 -13.56
C PRO A 123 -18.29 -0.06 -13.49
N ASP A 124 -17.82 -0.65 -12.37
CA ASP A 124 -16.44 -1.09 -12.20
C ASP A 124 -16.06 -2.14 -13.27
N MET A 125 -14.79 -2.26 -13.52
CA MET A 125 -14.21 -3.25 -14.45
C MET A 125 -13.02 -3.96 -13.81
N SER A 126 -12.59 -5.06 -14.42
CA SER A 126 -11.37 -5.73 -13.95
C SER A 126 -10.13 -4.86 -14.19
N LEU A 127 -9.14 -4.99 -13.29
CA LEU A 127 -7.87 -4.30 -13.42
C LEU A 127 -7.17 -4.67 -14.75
N ASP A 128 -7.28 -5.92 -15.23
CA ASP A 128 -6.74 -6.34 -16.52
C ASP A 128 -7.37 -5.55 -17.69
N HIS A 129 -8.71 -5.44 -17.73
CA HIS A 129 -9.39 -4.67 -18.75
C HIS A 129 -9.01 -3.20 -18.72
N ALA A 130 -8.98 -2.61 -17.53
CA ALA A 130 -8.56 -1.22 -17.31
C ALA A 130 -7.10 -0.97 -17.75
N MET A 131 -6.20 -1.92 -17.47
CA MET A 131 -4.81 -1.84 -17.88
C MET A 131 -4.63 -1.90 -19.40
N ASN A 132 -5.40 -2.74 -20.09
CA ASN A 132 -5.39 -2.78 -21.55
C ASN A 132 -5.83 -1.44 -22.17
N ILE A 133 -6.86 -0.80 -21.61
CA ILE A 133 -7.27 0.56 -21.98
C ILE A 133 -6.15 1.57 -21.69
N ALA A 134 -5.54 1.49 -20.51
CA ALA A 134 -4.48 2.40 -20.09
C ALA A 134 -3.23 2.28 -20.97
N MET A 135 -2.80 1.05 -21.30
CA MET A 135 -1.69 0.81 -22.23
C MET A 135 -1.94 1.38 -23.62
N ALA A 136 -3.15 1.22 -24.14
CA ALA A 136 -3.53 1.80 -25.42
C ALA A 136 -3.52 3.33 -25.39
N LYS A 137 -4.04 3.95 -24.32
CA LYS A 137 -4.03 5.41 -24.12
C LYS A 137 -2.62 5.98 -23.94
N ALA A 138 -1.74 5.25 -23.22
CA ALA A 138 -0.35 5.63 -23.01
C ALA A 138 0.53 5.42 -24.27
N GLY A 139 0.01 4.76 -25.32
CA GLY A 139 0.77 4.50 -26.53
C GLY A 139 1.96 3.56 -26.30
N VAL A 140 1.80 2.53 -25.45
CA VAL A 140 2.89 1.62 -25.10
C VAL A 140 3.47 0.95 -26.33
N PRO A 141 4.78 1.11 -26.62
CA PRO A 141 5.45 0.46 -27.73
C PRO A 141 5.37 -1.07 -27.62
N GLU A 142 5.31 -1.78 -28.74
CA GLU A 142 5.17 -3.24 -28.78
C GLU A 142 6.29 -3.94 -27.97
N GLU A 143 7.52 -3.47 -28.12
CA GLU A 143 8.71 -3.98 -27.43
C GLU A 143 8.71 -3.73 -25.91
N MET A 144 7.79 -2.88 -25.40
CA MET A 144 7.66 -2.57 -23.96
C MET A 144 6.47 -3.28 -23.32
N LYS A 145 5.60 -3.93 -24.10
CA LYS A 145 4.41 -4.59 -23.54
C LYS A 145 4.75 -5.70 -22.55
N ALA A 146 5.82 -6.46 -22.80
CA ALA A 146 6.28 -7.49 -21.87
C ALA A 146 6.74 -6.91 -20.52
N ASP A 147 7.38 -5.74 -20.53
CA ASP A 147 7.81 -5.04 -19.33
C ASP A 147 6.59 -4.60 -18.51
N VAL A 148 5.59 -3.97 -19.14
CA VAL A 148 4.35 -3.55 -18.49
C VAL A 148 3.58 -4.76 -17.95
N ALA A 149 3.45 -5.83 -18.75
CA ALA A 149 2.77 -7.05 -18.33
C ALA A 149 3.45 -7.71 -17.11
N TRP A 150 4.79 -7.71 -17.06
CA TRP A 150 5.54 -8.21 -15.90
C TRP A 150 5.26 -7.36 -14.65
N HIS A 151 5.33 -6.03 -14.74
CA HIS A 151 5.04 -5.15 -13.62
C HIS A 151 3.62 -5.34 -13.09
N MET A 152 2.66 -5.53 -14.00
CA MET A 152 1.26 -5.79 -13.62
C MET A 152 1.07 -7.16 -12.99
N ALA A 153 1.78 -8.18 -13.50
CA ALA A 153 1.74 -9.50 -12.90
C ALA A 153 2.34 -9.49 -11.49
N LEU A 154 3.42 -8.73 -11.27
CA LEU A 154 4.01 -8.53 -9.95
C LEU A 154 2.97 -7.95 -8.98
N VAL A 155 2.30 -6.84 -9.37
CA VAL A 155 1.24 -6.23 -8.55
C VAL A 155 0.10 -7.20 -8.28
N ALA A 156 -0.48 -7.80 -9.31
CA ALA A 156 -1.68 -8.61 -9.13
C ALA A 156 -1.38 -9.93 -8.42
N ARG A 157 -0.30 -10.61 -8.78
CA ARG A 157 -0.02 -11.96 -8.32
C ARG A 157 0.77 -12.03 -7.02
N ASP A 158 1.78 -11.17 -6.84
CA ASP A 158 2.58 -11.21 -5.63
C ASP A 158 1.91 -10.41 -4.50
N ASP A 159 1.34 -9.23 -4.80
CA ASP A 159 0.73 -8.42 -3.74
C ASP A 159 -0.69 -8.87 -3.38
N TRP A 160 -1.50 -9.31 -4.38
CA TRP A 160 -2.90 -9.65 -4.15
C TRP A 160 -3.22 -11.13 -4.38
N ALA A 161 -2.22 -11.95 -4.70
CA ALA A 161 -2.33 -13.38 -4.96
C ALA A 161 -3.40 -13.73 -6.02
N ALA A 162 -3.72 -12.80 -6.91
CA ALA A 162 -4.80 -12.93 -7.90
C ALA A 162 -4.33 -12.53 -9.30
N GLY A 163 -5.00 -13.02 -10.34
CA GLY A 163 -4.85 -12.45 -11.65
C GLY A 163 -5.54 -11.08 -11.74
N ALA A 164 -5.02 -10.18 -12.57
CA ALA A 164 -5.59 -8.84 -12.73
C ALA A 164 -7.04 -8.86 -13.23
N GLU A 165 -7.46 -9.92 -13.92
CA GLU A 165 -8.84 -10.15 -14.36
C GLU A 165 -9.85 -10.34 -13.22
N ARG A 166 -9.36 -10.68 -12.01
CA ARG A 166 -10.19 -10.87 -10.81
C ARG A 166 -10.26 -9.63 -9.93
N LEU A 167 -9.34 -8.70 -10.07
CA LEU A 167 -9.24 -7.51 -9.23
C LEU A 167 -10.19 -6.41 -9.69
N SER A 168 -10.82 -5.71 -8.74
CA SER A 168 -11.57 -4.48 -8.98
C SER A 168 -10.64 -3.35 -9.39
N MET A 169 -10.89 -2.68 -10.52
CA MET A 169 -10.12 -1.49 -10.92
C MET A 169 -10.29 -0.35 -9.91
N LEU A 170 -11.48 -0.17 -9.35
CA LEU A 170 -11.76 0.88 -8.38
C LEU A 170 -11.19 0.55 -6.99
N GLY A 171 -11.26 -0.72 -6.56
CA GLY A 171 -11.04 -1.10 -5.18
C GLY A 171 -9.70 -1.77 -4.86
N TRP A 172 -8.94 -2.25 -5.83
CA TRP A 172 -7.78 -3.14 -5.61
C TRP A 172 -6.69 -2.57 -4.68
N ASP A 173 -6.54 -1.24 -4.59
CA ASP A 173 -5.60 -0.54 -3.71
C ASP A 173 -6.24 0.65 -2.97
N ASP A 174 -7.57 0.80 -3.05
CA ASP A 174 -8.25 1.97 -2.52
C ASP A 174 -8.13 2.08 -1.00
N GLY A 175 -7.47 3.15 -0.54
CA GLY A 175 -7.23 3.43 0.87
C GLY A 175 -6.27 2.47 1.57
N TYR A 176 -5.52 1.63 0.85
CA TYR A 176 -4.48 0.79 1.45
C TYR A 176 -3.34 1.66 2.00
N GLU A 177 -3.10 1.57 3.31
CA GLU A 177 -2.07 2.36 4.00
C GLU A 177 -0.76 1.58 4.15
N VAL A 178 0.36 2.29 4.09
CA VAL A 178 1.72 1.78 4.24
C VAL A 178 2.50 2.53 5.32
N TYR A 179 3.47 1.87 5.96
CA TYR A 179 4.26 2.40 7.08
C TYR A 179 5.66 2.88 6.64
N GLY A 180 5.73 3.84 5.72
CA GLY A 180 7.00 4.33 5.20
C GLY A 180 7.69 3.38 4.20
N PRO A 181 8.89 3.69 3.70
CA PRO A 181 9.54 2.96 2.63
C PRO A 181 10.20 1.67 3.09
N GLY A 182 10.28 0.71 2.17
CA GLY A 182 11.09 -0.48 2.26
C GLY A 182 10.56 -1.58 3.14
N ASP A 183 10.98 -2.79 2.83
CA ASP A 183 10.58 -4.01 3.49
C ASP A 183 11.73 -4.62 4.28
N SER A 184 11.38 -5.34 5.35
CA SER A 184 12.31 -6.17 6.11
C SER A 184 11.83 -7.62 6.18
N ILE A 185 12.75 -8.52 6.45
CA ILE A 185 12.48 -9.94 6.70
C ILE A 185 13.08 -10.37 8.02
N PHE A 186 12.56 -11.45 8.60
CA PHE A 186 13.09 -12.05 9.81
C PHE A 186 14.26 -12.98 9.50
N LEU A 187 15.39 -12.82 10.18
CA LEU A 187 16.56 -13.70 9.97
C LEU A 187 16.34 -15.13 10.47
N ASN A 188 15.45 -15.33 11.42
CA ASN A 188 15.10 -16.66 11.96
C ASN A 188 13.70 -17.12 11.50
N GLY A 189 13.13 -16.42 10.52
CA GLY A 189 11.76 -16.62 10.04
C GLY A 189 10.70 -15.97 10.93
N ALA A 190 9.56 -15.68 10.34
CA ALA A 190 8.43 -15.02 11.00
C ALA A 190 7.78 -15.88 12.10
N GLY A 191 7.99 -17.21 12.08
CA GLY A 191 7.53 -18.12 13.13
C GLY A 191 8.08 -17.80 14.51
N ALA A 192 9.25 -17.17 14.60
CA ALA A 192 9.82 -16.72 15.88
C ALA A 192 8.91 -15.68 16.58
N LEU A 193 8.30 -14.79 15.82
CA LEU A 193 7.33 -13.81 16.33
C LEU A 193 6.08 -14.50 16.88
N VAL A 194 5.55 -15.47 16.14
CA VAL A 194 4.38 -16.27 16.55
C VAL A 194 4.63 -16.98 17.87
N THR A 195 5.79 -17.61 18.03
CA THR A 195 6.18 -18.29 19.26
C THR A 195 6.21 -17.33 20.45
N LYS A 196 6.76 -16.14 20.27
CA LYS A 196 6.81 -15.11 21.33
C LYS A 196 5.43 -14.55 21.68
N LEU A 197 4.54 -14.38 20.70
CA LEU A 197 3.17 -13.93 20.94
C LEU A 197 2.33 -15.00 21.66
N ALA A 198 2.60 -16.26 21.44
CA ALA A 198 1.88 -17.37 22.05
C ALA A 198 2.30 -17.68 23.51
N ASP A 199 3.44 -17.12 23.93
CA ASP A 199 3.99 -17.41 25.27
C ASP A 199 2.99 -17.10 26.39
N GLY A 200 2.78 -18.11 27.23
CA GLY A 200 1.87 -18.03 28.39
C GLY A 200 0.37 -18.02 28.04
N LEU A 201 -0.06 -18.20 26.79
CA LEU A 201 -1.47 -18.31 26.40
C LEU A 201 -1.97 -19.76 26.53
N ASP A 202 -3.26 -19.92 26.86
CA ASP A 202 -3.96 -21.22 26.81
C ASP A 202 -4.41 -21.50 25.37
N ILE A 203 -3.66 -22.38 24.67
CA ILE A 203 -3.91 -22.73 23.27
C ILE A 203 -4.21 -24.21 23.17
N ARG A 204 -5.38 -24.56 22.61
CA ARG A 204 -5.84 -25.91 22.36
C ARG A 204 -5.67 -26.23 20.87
N LEU A 205 -4.65 -27.01 20.54
CA LEU A 205 -4.37 -27.47 19.18
C LEU A 205 -5.29 -28.61 18.75
N GLY A 206 -5.41 -28.86 17.44
CA GLY A 206 -6.22 -29.93 16.88
C GLY A 206 -7.74 -29.74 17.09
N LYS A 207 -8.20 -28.53 17.43
CA LYS A 207 -9.60 -28.22 17.69
C LYS A 207 -10.24 -27.59 16.46
N VAL A 208 -10.71 -28.42 15.54
CA VAL A 208 -11.45 -27.97 14.35
C VAL A 208 -12.86 -27.58 14.77
N VAL A 209 -13.14 -26.29 14.80
CA VAL A 209 -14.48 -25.76 15.13
C VAL A 209 -15.43 -26.02 13.97
N GLU A 210 -16.54 -26.66 14.24
CA GLU A 210 -17.57 -27.06 13.28
C GLU A 210 -18.82 -26.19 13.40
N GLN A 211 -19.17 -25.77 14.63
CA GLN A 211 -20.37 -25.01 14.90
C GLN A 211 -20.14 -23.92 15.97
N ILE A 212 -20.77 -22.77 15.76
CA ILE A 212 -20.87 -21.66 16.73
C ILE A 212 -22.32 -21.34 16.94
N ALA A 213 -22.85 -21.66 18.11
CA ALA A 213 -24.11 -21.15 18.56
C ALA A 213 -23.91 -19.86 19.34
N HIS A 214 -24.61 -18.79 18.99
CA HIS A 214 -24.45 -17.47 19.61
C HIS A 214 -25.80 -16.82 19.95
N GLY A 215 -25.81 -16.08 21.03
CA GLY A 215 -27.05 -15.45 21.53
C GLY A 215 -26.75 -14.35 22.55
N PRO A 216 -27.82 -13.78 23.17
CA PRO A 216 -27.66 -12.68 24.13
C PRO A 216 -26.92 -13.08 25.40
N THR A 217 -26.90 -14.36 25.77
CA THR A 217 -26.29 -14.84 27.02
C THR A 217 -24.86 -15.34 26.86
N GLY A 218 -24.36 -15.56 25.63
CA GLY A 218 -23.00 -16.07 25.38
C GLY A 218 -22.86 -16.78 24.05
N VAL A 219 -21.79 -17.53 23.92
CA VAL A 219 -21.48 -18.36 22.75
C VAL A 219 -21.14 -19.77 23.18
N ARG A 220 -21.57 -20.76 22.38
CA ARG A 220 -21.16 -22.15 22.51
C ARG A 220 -20.44 -22.57 21.23
N ILE A 221 -19.25 -23.13 21.38
CA ILE A 221 -18.37 -23.52 20.28
C ILE A 221 -18.22 -25.03 20.33
N SER A 222 -18.47 -25.73 19.23
CA SER A 222 -18.35 -27.18 19.12
C SER A 222 -17.19 -27.54 18.19
N ALA A 223 -16.31 -28.46 18.63
CA ALA A 223 -15.18 -28.96 17.87
C ALA A 223 -14.88 -30.41 18.26
N GLY A 224 -14.93 -31.35 17.30
CA GLY A 224 -14.52 -32.74 17.50
C GLY A 224 -15.27 -33.45 18.64
N GLY A 225 -16.54 -33.16 18.86
CA GLY A 225 -17.37 -33.74 19.93
C GLY A 225 -17.20 -33.08 21.32
N GLU A 226 -16.30 -32.12 21.46
CA GLU A 226 -16.16 -31.28 22.65
C GLU A 226 -16.91 -29.95 22.46
N SER A 227 -17.26 -29.29 23.56
CA SER A 227 -17.88 -27.94 23.50
C SER A 227 -17.30 -27.02 24.56
N TRP A 228 -17.21 -25.74 24.20
CA TRP A 228 -16.76 -24.64 25.06
C TRP A 228 -17.87 -23.59 25.13
N GLU A 229 -18.07 -23.04 26.31
CA GLU A 229 -18.94 -21.90 26.54
C GLU A 229 -18.09 -20.68 26.92
N ALA A 230 -18.45 -19.52 26.40
CA ALA A 230 -17.80 -18.27 26.70
C ALA A 230 -18.80 -17.09 26.61
N ASP A 231 -18.49 -16.00 27.27
CA ASP A 231 -19.26 -14.76 27.15
C ASP A 231 -19.19 -14.19 25.73
N VAL A 232 -18.01 -14.27 25.11
CA VAL A 232 -17.71 -13.70 23.78
C VAL A 232 -16.76 -14.61 23.02
N ALA A 233 -16.92 -14.70 21.70
CA ALA A 233 -15.98 -15.34 20.80
C ALA A 233 -15.41 -14.34 19.78
N ILE A 234 -14.08 -14.35 19.60
CA ILE A 234 -13.40 -13.67 18.49
C ILE A 234 -13.04 -14.73 17.44
N LEU A 235 -13.61 -14.56 16.26
CA LEU A 235 -13.41 -15.45 15.11
C LEU A 235 -12.29 -14.87 14.23
N SER A 236 -11.15 -15.55 14.13
CA SER A 236 -10.02 -15.14 13.29
C SER A 236 -9.65 -16.18 12.23
N VAL A 237 -10.63 -16.96 11.80
CA VAL A 237 -10.47 -17.92 10.70
C VAL A 237 -10.28 -17.19 9.37
N PRO A 238 -9.51 -17.74 8.42
CA PRO A 238 -9.31 -17.12 7.11
C PRO A 238 -10.63 -16.94 6.34
N LEU A 239 -10.68 -15.89 5.52
CA LEU A 239 -11.84 -15.62 4.65
C LEU A 239 -12.18 -16.84 3.76
N GLY A 240 -11.17 -17.57 3.26
CA GLY A 240 -11.40 -18.77 2.45
C GLY A 240 -12.18 -19.86 3.18
N VAL A 241 -11.96 -20.02 4.48
CA VAL A 241 -12.72 -20.95 5.33
C VAL A 241 -14.16 -20.50 5.48
N LEU A 242 -14.41 -19.20 5.70
CA LEU A 242 -15.77 -18.65 5.75
C LEU A 242 -16.52 -18.82 4.42
N LYS A 243 -15.84 -18.62 3.29
CA LYS A 243 -16.43 -18.79 1.95
C LYS A 243 -16.80 -20.24 1.65
N ASN A 244 -16.05 -21.20 2.18
CA ASN A 244 -16.29 -22.63 1.93
C ASN A 244 -17.51 -23.16 2.71
N GLY A 245 -17.95 -22.47 3.78
CA GLY A 245 -19.12 -22.86 4.56
C GLY A 245 -18.89 -24.05 5.49
N ASP A 246 -17.65 -24.40 5.80
CA ASP A 246 -17.30 -25.50 6.70
C ASP A 246 -17.67 -25.21 8.16
N LEU A 247 -17.92 -23.94 8.49
CA LEU A 247 -18.26 -23.45 9.83
C LEU A 247 -19.74 -23.05 9.90
N HIS A 248 -20.51 -23.74 10.73
CA HIS A 248 -21.92 -23.50 10.91
C HIS A 248 -22.19 -22.46 12.01
N PHE A 249 -23.11 -21.52 11.74
CA PHE A 249 -23.54 -20.51 12.69
C PHE A 249 -25.00 -20.71 13.06
N ASP A 250 -25.33 -20.64 14.36
CA ASP A 250 -26.68 -20.72 14.87
C ASP A 250 -26.92 -19.57 15.87
N PRO A 251 -27.78 -18.57 15.53
CA PRO A 251 -28.44 -18.37 14.24
C PRO A 251 -27.46 -18.06 13.10
N PRO A 252 -27.90 -18.17 11.83
CA PRO A 252 -27.05 -17.84 10.66
C PRO A 252 -26.52 -16.41 10.72
N LEU A 253 -25.35 -16.17 10.08
CA LEU A 253 -24.80 -14.82 9.94
C LEU A 253 -25.77 -13.91 9.17
N PRO A 254 -25.82 -12.59 9.47
CA PRO A 254 -26.62 -11.64 8.73
C PRO A 254 -26.36 -11.68 7.22
N GLU A 255 -27.39 -11.54 6.42
CA GLU A 255 -27.33 -11.63 4.95
C GLU A 255 -26.27 -10.68 4.35
N ARG A 256 -26.19 -9.43 4.87
CA ARG A 256 -25.18 -8.47 4.42
C ARG A 256 -23.75 -8.96 4.65
N LYS A 257 -23.48 -9.66 5.76
CA LYS A 257 -22.16 -10.24 6.05
C LYS A 257 -21.87 -11.43 5.14
N LEU A 258 -22.86 -12.30 4.89
CA LEU A 258 -22.71 -13.39 3.93
C LEU A 258 -22.44 -12.86 2.52
N ALA A 259 -23.11 -11.78 2.12
CA ALA A 259 -22.87 -11.13 0.85
C ALA A 259 -21.45 -10.53 0.75
N ALA A 260 -20.94 -9.90 1.81
CA ALA A 260 -19.56 -9.40 1.86
C ALA A 260 -18.53 -10.55 1.77
N ILE A 261 -18.74 -11.64 2.53
CA ILE A 261 -17.93 -12.87 2.44
C ILE A 261 -17.91 -13.40 1.00
N ALA A 262 -19.05 -13.43 0.33
CA ALA A 262 -19.15 -13.93 -1.04
C ALA A 262 -18.39 -13.05 -2.04
N ARG A 263 -18.49 -11.71 -1.93
CA ARG A 263 -17.87 -10.77 -2.87
C ARG A 263 -16.37 -10.62 -2.70
N LEU A 264 -15.85 -10.51 -1.47
CA LEU A 264 -14.40 -10.41 -1.22
C LEU A 264 -13.65 -11.57 -1.86
N GLY A 265 -12.51 -11.29 -2.46
CA GLY A 265 -11.67 -12.29 -3.10
C GLY A 265 -10.70 -12.97 -2.11
N VAL A 266 -10.33 -14.21 -2.43
CA VAL A 266 -9.24 -14.94 -1.79
C VAL A 266 -8.32 -15.44 -2.89
N GLY A 267 -7.06 -15.05 -2.82
CA GLY A 267 -6.05 -15.42 -3.80
C GLY A 267 -5.25 -16.66 -3.43
N SER A 268 -4.46 -17.13 -4.38
CA SER A 268 -3.49 -18.20 -4.17
C SER A 268 -2.10 -17.69 -4.55
N LEU A 269 -1.16 -17.76 -3.61
CA LEU A 269 0.27 -17.59 -3.85
C LEU A 269 1.00 -18.82 -3.32
N ILE A 270 1.64 -19.57 -4.21
CA ILE A 270 2.52 -20.66 -3.81
C ILE A 270 3.97 -20.20 -3.81
N LYS A 271 4.75 -20.84 -2.93
CA LYS A 271 6.20 -20.78 -2.93
C LYS A 271 6.72 -22.12 -3.41
N VAL A 272 7.53 -22.10 -4.47
CA VAL A 272 8.32 -23.25 -4.92
C VAL A 272 9.75 -23.02 -4.44
N VAL A 273 10.13 -23.76 -3.41
CA VAL A 273 11.41 -23.63 -2.70
C VAL A 273 12.37 -24.69 -3.18
N LEU A 274 13.47 -24.27 -3.79
CA LEU A 274 14.52 -25.15 -4.32
C LEU A 274 15.80 -24.97 -3.50
N THR A 275 16.31 -26.06 -2.96
CA THR A 275 17.60 -26.10 -2.27
C THR A 275 18.66 -26.69 -3.20
N PHE A 276 19.84 -26.12 -3.21
CA PHE A 276 20.98 -26.57 -4.01
C PHE A 276 22.17 -26.89 -3.12
N GLU A 277 23.17 -27.61 -3.66
CA GLU A 277 24.41 -27.88 -2.94
C GLU A 277 25.22 -26.57 -2.73
N ARG A 278 25.22 -25.71 -3.74
CA ARG A 278 25.87 -24.39 -3.73
C ARG A 278 25.10 -23.41 -4.61
N PRO A 279 25.21 -22.10 -4.36
CA PRO A 279 24.61 -21.12 -5.23
C PRO A 279 25.32 -21.06 -6.59
N PHE A 280 24.56 -20.83 -7.66
CA PHE A 280 25.05 -20.66 -9.04
C PHE A 280 24.59 -19.34 -9.66
N TRP A 281 23.80 -18.56 -8.93
CA TRP A 281 23.27 -17.24 -9.29
C TRP A 281 24.12 -16.12 -8.71
N PRO A 282 23.95 -14.84 -9.15
CA PRO A 282 24.62 -13.68 -8.55
C PRO A 282 24.35 -13.57 -7.04
N LEU A 283 25.41 -13.51 -6.23
CA LEU A 283 25.35 -13.65 -4.77
C LEU A 283 24.98 -12.35 -4.04
N ASP A 284 25.15 -11.22 -4.71
CA ASP A 284 24.88 -9.87 -4.24
C ASP A 284 23.44 -9.41 -4.45
N GLN A 285 22.66 -10.17 -5.20
CA GLN A 285 21.25 -9.88 -5.48
C GLN A 285 20.32 -10.60 -4.51
N TYR A 286 19.28 -9.89 -4.05
CA TYR A 286 18.23 -10.45 -3.19
C TYR A 286 17.16 -11.17 -4.01
N ALA A 287 16.77 -10.60 -5.15
CA ALA A 287 15.70 -11.15 -5.98
C ALA A 287 15.97 -11.00 -7.47
N PHE A 288 15.30 -11.85 -8.26
CA PHE A 288 15.35 -11.85 -9.71
C PHE A 288 13.94 -11.82 -10.28
N GLY A 289 13.71 -10.98 -11.30
CA GLY A 289 12.50 -10.98 -12.12
C GLY A 289 12.81 -11.48 -13.52
N ASN A 290 11.97 -12.35 -14.06
CA ASN A 290 12.10 -12.89 -15.41
C ASN A 290 11.13 -12.20 -16.36
N LEU A 291 11.63 -11.33 -17.22
CA LEU A 291 10.83 -10.75 -18.30
C LEU A 291 10.66 -11.79 -19.41
N SER A 292 9.45 -12.31 -19.54
CA SER A 292 9.05 -13.30 -20.51
C SER A 292 7.71 -12.93 -21.12
N ASN A 293 7.51 -13.23 -22.39
CA ASN A 293 6.20 -13.09 -23.05
C ASN A 293 5.16 -14.09 -22.47
N ASP A 294 5.60 -15.16 -21.82
CA ASP A 294 4.75 -16.09 -21.08
C ASP A 294 4.70 -15.67 -19.60
N VAL A 295 4.01 -14.60 -19.30
CA VAL A 295 3.81 -14.10 -17.92
C VAL A 295 2.96 -15.06 -17.11
N ILE A 296 2.13 -15.88 -17.75
CA ILE A 296 1.15 -16.76 -17.09
C ILE A 296 1.84 -17.93 -16.38
N SER A 297 2.85 -18.52 -16.98
CA SER A 297 3.55 -19.70 -16.47
C SER A 297 4.82 -19.38 -15.70
N ASN A 298 5.30 -18.14 -15.72
CA ASN A 298 6.52 -17.74 -15.05
C ASN A 298 6.26 -17.18 -13.64
N PRO A 299 7.16 -17.43 -12.67
CA PRO A 299 7.12 -16.70 -11.42
C PRO A 299 7.43 -15.23 -11.69
N THR A 300 6.73 -14.36 -10.99
CA THR A 300 7.02 -12.93 -11.05
C THR A 300 8.34 -12.62 -10.36
N THR A 301 8.60 -13.28 -9.24
CA THR A 301 9.77 -13.07 -8.40
C THR A 301 10.44 -14.38 -8.01
N VAL A 302 11.77 -14.40 -8.07
CA VAL A 302 12.63 -15.46 -7.55
C VAL A 302 13.53 -14.87 -6.48
N VAL A 303 13.28 -15.20 -5.22
CA VAL A 303 14.03 -14.68 -4.06
C VAL A 303 15.24 -15.57 -3.78
N SER A 304 16.41 -14.95 -3.58
CA SER A 304 17.64 -15.61 -3.16
C SER A 304 17.81 -15.51 -1.64
N MET A 305 17.86 -16.64 -0.95
CA MET A 305 18.17 -16.66 0.47
C MET A 305 19.69 -16.59 0.77
N TRP A 306 20.55 -16.57 -0.26
CA TRP A 306 21.98 -16.47 -0.04
C TRP A 306 22.39 -15.15 0.56
N LYS A 307 21.89 -14.05 0.00
CA LYS A 307 22.27 -12.71 0.47
C LYS A 307 21.93 -12.48 1.93
N THR A 308 20.77 -12.93 2.36
CA THR A 308 20.22 -12.68 3.71
C THR A 308 20.55 -13.75 4.72
N HIS A 309 20.46 -15.03 4.34
CA HIS A 309 20.56 -16.18 5.25
C HIS A 309 21.79 -17.08 4.99
N ARG A 310 22.58 -16.80 3.94
CA ARG A 310 23.68 -17.65 3.49
C ARG A 310 23.26 -19.09 3.19
N LYS A 311 22.00 -19.28 2.77
CA LYS A 311 21.45 -20.56 2.36
C LYS A 311 21.41 -20.66 0.83
N PRO A 312 21.87 -21.77 0.22
CA PRO A 312 21.80 -21.97 -1.22
C PRO A 312 20.36 -22.35 -1.65
N VAL A 313 19.42 -21.45 -1.41
CA VAL A 313 17.99 -21.65 -1.61
C VAL A 313 17.45 -20.53 -2.50
N LEU A 314 16.65 -20.90 -3.49
CA LEU A 314 15.81 -20.01 -4.29
C LEU A 314 14.33 -20.28 -3.98
N VAL A 315 13.57 -19.22 -3.81
CA VAL A 315 12.14 -19.25 -3.57
C VAL A 315 11.43 -18.56 -4.73
N MET A 316 10.68 -19.31 -5.52
CA MET A 316 9.87 -18.78 -6.62
C MET A 316 8.47 -18.46 -6.11
N LEU A 317 7.97 -17.28 -6.41
CA LEU A 317 6.60 -16.84 -6.10
C LEU A 317 5.73 -17.06 -7.32
N VAL A 318 4.63 -17.80 -7.17
CA VAL A 318 3.66 -18.03 -8.24
C VAL A 318 2.26 -17.75 -7.71
N GLY A 319 1.72 -16.58 -8.09
CA GLY A 319 0.40 -16.12 -7.66
C GLY A 319 -0.71 -16.36 -8.67
N GLY A 320 -1.95 -16.15 -8.22
CA GLY A 320 -3.16 -16.26 -9.01
C GLY A 320 -3.52 -17.69 -9.41
N ASP A 321 -4.31 -17.83 -10.46
CA ASP A 321 -4.81 -19.11 -10.96
C ASP A 321 -3.69 -20.09 -11.35
N SER A 322 -2.53 -19.57 -11.73
CA SER A 322 -1.36 -20.40 -12.04
C SER A 322 -0.84 -21.08 -10.78
N GLY A 323 -0.66 -20.34 -9.69
CA GLY A 323 -0.28 -20.89 -8.39
C GLY A 323 -1.27 -21.95 -7.93
N GLN A 324 -2.56 -21.64 -7.99
CA GLN A 324 -3.61 -22.59 -7.61
C GLN A 324 -3.55 -23.90 -8.41
N ARG A 325 -3.37 -23.84 -9.73
CA ARG A 325 -3.24 -25.05 -10.56
C ARG A 325 -1.97 -25.84 -10.25
N MET A 326 -0.87 -25.15 -9.97
CA MET A 326 0.43 -25.77 -9.72
C MET A 326 0.51 -26.47 -8.38
N GLU A 327 -0.32 -26.12 -7.40
CA GLU A 327 -0.45 -26.87 -6.14
C GLU A 327 -0.74 -28.37 -6.35
N ALA A 328 -1.45 -28.71 -7.42
CA ALA A 328 -1.81 -30.08 -7.75
C ALA A 328 -0.78 -30.78 -8.66
N TRP A 329 0.32 -30.13 -9.03
CA TRP A 329 1.31 -30.76 -9.90
C TRP A 329 2.21 -31.73 -9.10
N PRO A 330 2.59 -32.87 -9.70
CA PRO A 330 3.61 -33.74 -9.12
C PRO A 330 4.96 -33.02 -8.99
N ASP A 331 5.73 -33.35 -7.97
CA ASP A 331 7.04 -32.76 -7.67
C ASP A 331 8.01 -32.79 -8.87
N ALA A 332 8.01 -33.89 -9.63
CA ALA A 332 8.83 -34.00 -10.85
C ALA A 332 8.48 -32.91 -11.88
N ARG A 333 7.18 -32.68 -12.12
CA ARG A 333 6.73 -31.63 -13.04
C ARG A 333 7.06 -30.22 -12.53
N LEU A 334 6.91 -30.00 -11.24
CA LEU A 334 7.31 -28.72 -10.60
C LEU A 334 8.81 -28.48 -10.70
N THR A 335 9.60 -29.53 -10.49
CA THR A 335 11.06 -29.46 -10.64
C THR A 335 11.47 -29.12 -12.08
N ASP A 336 10.91 -29.83 -13.06
CA ASP A 336 11.20 -29.59 -14.48
C ASP A 336 10.81 -28.15 -14.90
N TRP A 337 9.64 -27.70 -14.48
CA TRP A 337 9.21 -26.31 -14.70
C TRP A 337 10.16 -25.31 -14.05
N ALA A 338 10.47 -25.47 -12.77
CA ALA A 338 11.36 -24.57 -12.04
C ALA A 338 12.77 -24.53 -12.66
N LEU A 339 13.31 -25.68 -13.06
CA LEU A 339 14.59 -25.73 -13.76
C LEU A 339 14.52 -25.01 -15.14
N SER A 340 13.41 -25.11 -15.85
CA SER A 340 13.23 -24.39 -17.12
C SER A 340 13.28 -22.87 -16.90
N VAL A 341 12.62 -22.35 -15.86
CA VAL A 341 12.67 -20.94 -15.46
C VAL A 341 14.09 -20.52 -15.07
N LEU A 342 14.77 -21.32 -14.23
CA LEU A 342 16.14 -21.00 -13.79
C LEU A 342 17.14 -21.04 -14.93
N LYS A 343 16.98 -21.92 -15.92
CA LYS A 343 17.79 -21.94 -17.14
C LYS A 343 17.59 -20.66 -17.97
N ASN A 344 16.36 -20.18 -18.05
CA ASN A 344 16.05 -18.90 -18.72
C ASN A 344 16.68 -17.71 -17.98
N LEU A 345 16.76 -17.78 -16.63
CA LEU A 345 17.37 -16.71 -15.83
C LEU A 345 18.90 -16.74 -15.83
N PHE A 346 19.51 -17.93 -15.70
CA PHE A 346 20.93 -18.06 -15.35
C PHE A 346 21.77 -18.82 -16.40
N GLY A 347 21.15 -19.30 -17.46
CA GLY A 347 21.79 -20.09 -18.50
C GLY A 347 21.56 -21.60 -18.37
N PRO A 348 21.95 -22.38 -19.38
CA PRO A 348 21.59 -23.81 -19.46
C PRO A 348 22.31 -24.69 -18.43
N ASP A 349 23.49 -24.28 -17.96
CA ASP A 349 24.38 -25.09 -17.11
C ASP A 349 24.11 -24.83 -15.62
N ILE A 350 22.94 -25.25 -15.14
CA ILE A 350 22.57 -25.13 -13.72
C ILE A 350 22.51 -26.53 -13.07
N PRO A 351 22.88 -26.64 -11.77
CA PRO A 351 22.80 -27.92 -11.07
C PRO A 351 21.34 -28.35 -10.80
N ALA A 352 21.14 -29.63 -10.59
CA ALA A 352 19.87 -30.14 -10.06
C ALA A 352 19.69 -29.69 -8.60
N PRO A 353 18.46 -29.41 -8.17
CA PRO A 353 18.17 -29.14 -6.76
C PRO A 353 18.34 -30.40 -5.92
N THR A 354 18.79 -30.23 -4.67
CA THR A 354 18.90 -31.31 -3.68
C THR A 354 17.60 -31.54 -2.93
N ALA A 355 16.72 -30.53 -2.89
CA ALA A 355 15.38 -30.63 -2.30
C ALA A 355 14.41 -29.67 -2.97
N LEU A 356 13.14 -30.07 -3.00
CA LEU A 356 11.98 -29.28 -3.40
C LEU A 356 10.99 -29.23 -2.25
N ARG A 357 10.43 -28.04 -1.98
CA ARG A 357 9.24 -27.89 -1.13
C ARG A 357 8.26 -26.97 -1.85
N VAL A 358 6.97 -27.25 -1.73
CA VAL A 358 5.91 -26.43 -2.34
C VAL A 358 4.85 -26.16 -1.30
N THR A 359 4.33 -24.92 -1.27
CA THR A 359 3.21 -24.57 -0.40
C THR A 359 1.90 -24.78 -1.13
N GLY A 360 0.87 -25.23 -0.42
CA GLY A 360 -0.46 -25.50 -0.96
C GLY A 360 -1.55 -24.81 -0.14
N TRP A 361 -1.57 -23.47 -0.13
CA TRP A 361 -2.49 -22.72 0.71
C TRP A 361 -3.94 -22.81 0.26
N HIS A 362 -4.20 -23.01 -1.03
CA HIS A 362 -5.55 -23.14 -1.56
C HIS A 362 -6.16 -24.50 -1.21
N ALA A 363 -5.37 -25.56 -1.34
CA ALA A 363 -5.79 -26.91 -0.99
C ALA A 363 -5.88 -27.16 0.54
N ASP A 364 -5.21 -26.33 1.33
CA ASP A 364 -5.21 -26.43 2.78
C ASP A 364 -6.61 -26.12 3.37
N PRO A 365 -7.25 -27.09 4.08
CA PRO A 365 -8.61 -26.91 4.58
C PRO A 365 -8.77 -25.80 5.62
N PHE A 366 -7.68 -25.41 6.31
CA PHE A 366 -7.69 -24.38 7.34
C PHE A 366 -7.18 -23.02 6.85
N ALA A 367 -6.92 -22.88 5.54
CA ALA A 367 -6.57 -21.61 4.92
C ALA A 367 -7.48 -21.28 3.73
N ARG A 368 -7.68 -22.25 2.80
CA ARG A 368 -8.50 -22.11 1.59
C ARG A 368 -8.05 -20.93 0.72
N GLY A 369 -6.74 -20.64 0.74
CA GLY A 369 -6.11 -19.57 0.00
C GLY A 369 -5.03 -18.85 0.80
N SER A 370 -4.28 -17.96 0.14
CA SER A 370 -3.14 -17.26 0.74
C SER A 370 -3.55 -16.02 1.51
N TYR A 371 -4.23 -15.07 0.87
CA TYR A 371 -4.74 -13.83 1.47
C TYR A 371 -5.86 -13.21 0.65
N SER A 372 -6.53 -12.21 1.26
CA SER A 372 -7.70 -11.55 0.67
C SER A 372 -7.31 -10.47 -0.33
N HIS A 373 -8.24 -10.15 -1.22
CA HIS A 373 -8.16 -9.01 -2.14
C HIS A 373 -9.55 -8.44 -2.44
N ILE A 374 -9.60 -7.23 -2.97
CA ILE A 374 -10.84 -6.62 -3.44
C ILE A 374 -11.09 -7.11 -4.86
N ALA A 375 -11.99 -8.06 -4.98
CA ALA A 375 -12.37 -8.67 -6.27
C ALA A 375 -13.31 -7.75 -7.06
N LEU A 376 -13.40 -7.97 -8.37
CA LEU A 376 -14.41 -7.33 -9.20
C LEU A 376 -15.81 -7.63 -8.64
N GLY A 377 -16.60 -6.59 -8.40
CA GLY A 377 -17.91 -6.67 -7.74
C GLY A 377 -17.87 -6.60 -6.22
N ALA A 378 -16.68 -6.53 -5.60
CA ALA A 378 -16.48 -6.19 -4.21
C ALA A 378 -16.05 -4.73 -4.07
N SER A 379 -16.15 -4.21 -2.85
CA SER A 379 -15.61 -2.91 -2.48
C SER A 379 -14.82 -3.01 -1.16
N PRO A 380 -13.94 -2.05 -0.86
CA PRO A 380 -13.28 -2.00 0.44
C PRO A 380 -14.25 -1.92 1.63
N GLU A 381 -15.50 -1.47 1.44
CA GLU A 381 -16.55 -1.50 2.48
C GLU A 381 -16.98 -2.91 2.86
N ASP A 382 -16.78 -3.90 1.99
CA ASP A 382 -17.04 -5.29 2.32
C ASP A 382 -16.12 -5.80 3.43
N THR A 383 -14.90 -5.24 3.56
CA THR A 383 -13.98 -5.55 4.66
C THR A 383 -14.53 -5.02 6.00
N ASN A 384 -15.12 -3.82 6.01
CA ASN A 384 -15.79 -3.24 7.18
C ASN A 384 -17.00 -4.09 7.57
N THR A 385 -17.83 -4.47 6.60
CA THR A 385 -18.99 -5.34 6.83
C THR A 385 -18.58 -6.71 7.37
N LEU A 386 -17.47 -7.28 6.87
CA LEU A 386 -16.90 -8.51 7.41
C LEU A 386 -16.41 -8.33 8.85
N ALA A 387 -15.86 -7.17 9.19
CA ALA A 387 -15.34 -6.84 10.52
C ALA A 387 -16.44 -6.58 11.57
N GLU A 388 -17.66 -6.23 11.16
CA GLU A 388 -18.74 -5.92 12.09
C GLU A 388 -19.06 -7.09 13.01
N PRO A 389 -19.28 -6.86 14.30
CA PRO A 389 -19.78 -7.88 15.20
C PRO A 389 -21.15 -8.42 14.78
N VAL A 390 -21.44 -9.66 15.15
CA VAL A 390 -22.80 -10.21 15.09
C VAL A 390 -23.36 -10.25 16.51
N GLY A 391 -24.33 -9.38 16.77
CA GLY A 391 -24.73 -9.07 18.13
C GLY A 391 -23.56 -8.49 18.93
N GLU A 392 -23.53 -8.73 20.23
CA GLU A 392 -22.47 -8.27 21.14
C GLU A 392 -21.43 -9.35 21.44
N ARG A 393 -21.63 -10.57 20.97
CA ARG A 393 -20.93 -11.76 21.45
C ARG A 393 -20.04 -12.44 20.40
N LEU A 394 -20.29 -12.21 19.12
CA LEU A 394 -19.49 -12.81 18.04
C LEU A 394 -18.73 -11.72 17.26
N LEU A 395 -17.42 -11.68 17.47
CA LEU A 395 -16.52 -10.67 16.90
C LEU A 395 -15.65 -11.29 15.80
N PHE A 396 -15.19 -10.46 14.85
CA PHE A 396 -14.45 -10.92 13.69
C PHE A 396 -13.10 -10.21 13.58
N ALA A 397 -12.04 -10.99 13.49
CA ALA A 397 -10.67 -10.52 13.28
C ALA A 397 -10.01 -11.30 12.13
N GLY A 398 -8.83 -10.93 11.73
CA GLY A 398 -8.09 -11.48 10.60
C GLY A 398 -7.77 -10.40 9.57
N GLU A 399 -6.79 -10.67 8.68
CA GLU A 399 -6.31 -9.67 7.70
C GLU A 399 -7.44 -9.17 6.78
N ALA A 400 -8.39 -10.03 6.41
CA ALA A 400 -9.52 -9.69 5.55
C ALA A 400 -10.54 -8.73 6.20
N THR A 401 -10.45 -8.51 7.51
CA THR A 401 -11.32 -7.58 8.27
C THR A 401 -10.71 -6.19 8.46
N MET A 402 -9.56 -5.92 7.82
CA MET A 402 -8.87 -4.63 7.92
C MET A 402 -8.98 -3.84 6.63
N ARG A 403 -9.72 -2.71 6.69
CA ARG A 403 -10.00 -1.83 5.54
C ARG A 403 -8.75 -1.18 4.93
N ILE A 404 -7.73 -0.94 5.75
CA ILE A 404 -6.54 -0.17 5.35
C ILE A 404 -5.25 -0.98 5.29
N HIS A 405 -5.27 -2.24 5.79
CA HIS A 405 -4.10 -3.13 5.88
C HIS A 405 -4.47 -4.59 5.62
N TRP A 406 -5.37 -4.84 4.63
CA TRP A 406 -5.72 -6.22 4.30
C TRP A 406 -4.53 -6.99 3.71
N ALA A 407 -4.63 -8.29 3.64
CA ALA A 407 -3.59 -9.18 3.09
C ALA A 407 -2.23 -9.17 3.82
N ALA A 408 -2.09 -8.49 4.96
CA ALA A 408 -0.81 -8.27 5.62
C ALA A 408 -0.76 -8.78 7.07
N MET A 409 0.46 -9.13 7.55
CA MET A 409 0.70 -9.54 8.93
C MET A 409 0.25 -8.48 9.95
N HIS A 410 0.62 -7.22 9.70
CA HIS A 410 0.24 -6.12 10.59
C HIS A 410 -1.27 -5.89 10.61
N GLY A 411 -1.95 -6.05 9.48
CA GLY A 411 -3.41 -5.98 9.42
C GLY A 411 -4.07 -7.09 10.25
N ALA A 412 -3.57 -8.32 10.13
CA ALA A 412 -4.05 -9.42 10.97
C ALA A 412 -3.87 -9.11 12.46
N TYR A 413 -2.68 -8.68 12.88
CA TYR A 413 -2.39 -8.35 14.28
C TYR A 413 -3.26 -7.20 14.79
N LEU A 414 -3.37 -6.11 14.04
CA LEU A 414 -4.18 -4.94 14.40
C LEU A 414 -5.68 -5.27 14.48
N SER A 415 -6.17 -6.19 13.65
CA SER A 415 -7.57 -6.63 13.74
C SER A 415 -7.87 -7.33 15.07
N GLY A 416 -6.92 -8.12 15.57
CA GLY A 416 -7.02 -8.73 16.90
C GLY A 416 -7.04 -7.69 18.02
N LEU A 417 -6.15 -6.70 17.97
CA LEU A 417 -6.11 -5.59 18.91
C LEU A 417 -7.38 -4.74 18.86
N ARG A 418 -7.98 -4.55 17.67
CA ARG A 418 -9.26 -3.86 17.50
C ARG A 418 -10.37 -4.53 18.30
N GLU A 419 -10.48 -5.85 18.23
CA GLU A 419 -11.51 -6.55 18.97
C GLU A 419 -11.19 -6.61 20.47
N ALA A 420 -9.92 -6.70 20.85
CA ALA A 420 -9.53 -6.57 22.26
C ALA A 420 -9.87 -5.17 22.81
N ALA A 421 -9.58 -4.11 22.06
CA ALA A 421 -9.95 -2.74 22.44
C ALA A 421 -11.47 -2.55 22.57
N ARG A 422 -12.25 -3.21 21.71
CA ARG A 422 -13.73 -3.22 21.79
C ARG A 422 -14.23 -3.82 23.09
N LEU A 423 -13.64 -4.94 23.53
CA LEU A 423 -14.06 -5.64 24.74
C LEU A 423 -13.57 -4.97 26.03
N THR A 424 -12.37 -4.40 26.02
CA THR A 424 -11.79 -3.77 27.21
C THR A 424 -12.13 -2.29 27.35
N GLY A 425 -12.55 -1.63 26.28
CA GLY A 425 -12.70 -0.18 26.21
C GLY A 425 -11.35 0.59 26.10
N ASP A 426 -10.21 -0.12 26.11
CA ASP A 426 -8.89 0.50 26.03
C ASP A 426 -8.49 0.79 24.58
N ARG A 427 -8.64 2.05 24.18
CA ARG A 427 -8.24 2.51 22.84
C ARG A 427 -6.73 2.61 22.64
N ASN A 428 -5.92 2.58 23.71
CA ASN A 428 -4.46 2.64 23.60
C ASN A 428 -3.86 1.34 23.07
N LEU A 429 -4.63 0.25 23.01
CA LEU A 429 -4.23 -0.99 22.34
C LEU A 429 -4.00 -0.78 20.84
N LEU A 430 -4.67 0.20 20.25
CA LEU A 430 -4.45 0.54 18.84
C LEU A 430 -3.39 1.64 18.75
N PRO A 431 -2.46 1.55 17.79
CA PRO A 431 -1.52 2.61 17.56
C PRO A 431 -2.29 3.93 17.35
N SER A 432 -1.80 5.01 17.99
CA SER A 432 -2.28 6.35 17.66
C SER A 432 -2.15 6.50 16.14
N ARG A 433 -3.22 6.91 15.45
CA ARG A 433 -3.16 7.23 14.03
C ARG A 433 -2.11 8.33 13.84
N ARG A 434 -0.85 7.92 13.66
CA ARG A 434 0.10 8.75 12.96
C ARG A 434 -0.32 8.65 11.51
N PHE A 435 -0.20 9.75 10.79
CA PHE A 435 -0.46 9.83 9.38
C PHE A 435 0.31 8.69 8.68
N THR A 436 -0.41 7.70 8.21
CA THR A 436 0.12 6.61 7.42
C THR A 436 -0.08 7.01 5.96
N GLU A 437 0.97 6.87 5.17
CA GLU A 437 0.90 7.10 3.74
C GLU A 437 -0.01 6.06 3.10
N THR A 438 -0.94 6.47 2.23
CA THR A 438 -1.58 5.51 1.37
C THR A 438 -0.55 5.00 0.35
N ARG A 439 -0.67 3.73 -0.05
CA ARG A 439 0.19 3.13 -1.09
C ARG A 439 0.17 3.97 -2.37
N ARG A 440 -1.01 4.38 -2.79
CA ARG A 440 -1.24 5.25 -3.94
C ARG A 440 -0.48 6.58 -3.84
N TRP A 441 -0.45 7.17 -2.67
CA TRP A 441 0.28 8.43 -2.44
C TRP A 441 1.81 8.25 -2.51
N ARG A 442 2.36 7.17 -1.96
CA ARG A 442 3.79 6.86 -2.10
C ARG A 442 4.20 6.70 -3.55
N ASP A 443 3.39 6.01 -4.36
CA ASP A 443 3.66 5.86 -5.79
C ASP A 443 3.66 7.23 -6.51
N GLN A 444 2.80 8.15 -6.08
CA GLN A 444 2.80 9.52 -6.56
C GLN A 444 4.08 10.27 -6.18
N LEU A 445 4.56 10.11 -4.94
CA LEU A 445 5.83 10.70 -4.50
C LEU A 445 7.02 10.20 -5.30
N GLN A 446 7.11 8.90 -5.53
CA GLN A 446 8.22 8.32 -6.31
C GLN A 446 8.16 8.75 -7.78
N ARG A 447 6.96 8.89 -8.36
CA ARG A 447 6.79 9.48 -9.68
C ARG A 447 7.23 10.94 -9.71
N ALA A 448 6.84 11.71 -8.69
CA ALA A 448 7.26 13.10 -8.56
C ALA A 448 8.78 13.22 -8.44
N ASP A 449 9.45 12.33 -7.69
CA ASP A 449 10.90 12.31 -7.56
C ASP A 449 11.58 12.13 -8.92
N ARG A 450 11.14 11.14 -9.71
CA ARG A 450 11.65 10.94 -11.08
C ARG A 450 11.32 12.11 -12.01
N PHE A 451 10.12 12.63 -11.92
CA PHE A 451 9.64 13.69 -12.80
C PHE A 451 10.29 15.04 -12.54
N PHE A 452 10.51 15.39 -11.27
CA PHE A 452 11.11 16.64 -10.84
C PHE A 452 12.62 16.53 -10.56
N ASN A 453 13.19 15.31 -10.67
CA ASN A 453 14.60 15.03 -10.37
C ASN A 453 14.99 15.51 -8.96
N LEU A 454 14.13 15.23 -7.97
CA LEU A 454 14.27 15.71 -6.58
C LEU A 454 15.58 15.21 -5.94
N ALA A 455 15.99 13.98 -6.27
CA ALA A 455 17.24 13.39 -5.77
C ALA A 455 18.49 14.23 -6.13
N ASN A 456 18.43 14.99 -7.22
CA ASN A 456 19.51 15.90 -7.63
C ASN A 456 19.35 17.32 -7.08
N LYS A 457 18.19 17.67 -6.52
CA LYS A 457 17.99 18.93 -5.80
C LYS A 457 18.46 18.76 -4.36
N LYS A 458 19.73 19.08 -4.11
CA LYS A 458 20.32 19.06 -2.75
C LYS A 458 19.76 20.21 -1.92
N VAL A 459 18.52 20.10 -1.46
CA VAL A 459 17.94 21.01 -0.49
C VAL A 459 18.10 20.39 0.90
N ASP A 460 18.59 21.16 1.86
CA ASP A 460 18.74 20.72 3.24
C ASP A 460 17.39 20.27 3.80
N PRO A 461 17.28 19.10 4.44
CA PRO A 461 16.06 18.62 5.07
C PRO A 461 15.44 19.62 6.08
N GLU A 462 16.26 20.37 6.82
CA GLU A 462 15.78 21.41 7.74
C GLU A 462 15.16 22.58 6.97
N GLU A 463 15.74 22.96 5.83
CA GLU A 463 15.18 23.99 4.96
C GLU A 463 13.88 23.53 4.33
N VAL A 464 13.77 22.28 3.88
CA VAL A 464 12.49 21.69 3.39
C VAL A 464 11.44 21.74 4.49
N ALA A 465 11.76 21.33 5.71
CA ALA A 465 10.82 21.38 6.84
C ALA A 465 10.36 22.80 7.15
N SER A 466 11.27 23.77 7.11
CA SER A 466 10.95 25.20 7.26
C SER A 466 9.99 25.69 6.16
N ARG A 467 10.24 25.34 4.90
CA ARG A 467 9.38 25.71 3.77
C ARG A 467 8.00 25.05 3.87
N VAL A 468 7.92 23.78 4.27
CA VAL A 468 6.65 23.08 4.54
C VAL A 468 5.84 23.84 5.59
N SER A 469 6.47 24.24 6.69
CA SER A 469 5.81 25.02 7.75
C SER A 469 5.23 26.35 7.24
N VAL A 470 5.84 26.97 6.25
CA VAL A 470 5.33 28.19 5.60
C VAL A 470 4.14 27.87 4.69
N LEU A 471 4.28 26.83 3.85
CA LEU A 471 3.23 26.44 2.91
C LEU A 471 1.96 25.95 3.63
N GLN A 472 2.08 25.26 4.75
CA GLN A 472 0.96 24.80 5.57
C GLN A 472 0.09 25.95 6.13
N ARG A 473 0.63 27.15 6.25
CA ARG A 473 -0.14 28.32 6.70
C ARG A 473 -1.08 28.86 5.63
N SER A 474 -0.85 28.49 4.37
CA SER A 474 -1.70 28.93 3.28
C SER A 474 -2.99 28.11 3.23
N PRO A 475 -4.15 28.76 3.20
CA PRO A 475 -5.42 28.09 3.00
C PRO A 475 -5.46 27.24 1.71
N ILE A 476 -4.66 27.60 0.69
CA ILE A 476 -4.57 26.87 -0.58
C ILE A 476 -4.01 25.46 -0.37
N PHE A 477 -3.12 25.30 0.61
CA PHE A 477 -2.44 24.04 0.86
C PHE A 477 -2.92 23.31 2.14
N GLU A 478 -3.96 23.85 2.80
CA GLU A 478 -4.49 23.30 4.07
C GLU A 478 -4.92 21.83 3.98
N ARG A 479 -5.37 21.40 2.80
CA ARG A 479 -5.82 20.03 2.55
C ARG A 479 -4.76 19.14 1.92
N MET A 480 -3.58 19.66 1.65
CA MET A 480 -2.49 18.89 1.08
C MET A 480 -1.84 18.01 2.14
N SER A 481 -1.42 16.82 1.74
CA SER A 481 -0.63 15.96 2.61
C SER A 481 0.73 16.59 2.93
N GLU A 482 1.32 16.24 4.07
CA GLU A 482 2.67 16.71 4.41
C GLU A 482 3.71 16.35 3.35
N GLY A 483 3.56 15.20 2.71
CA GLY A 483 4.51 14.79 1.70
C GLY A 483 4.33 15.52 0.37
N ASP A 484 3.09 15.82 -0.07
CA ASP A 484 2.87 16.70 -1.22
C ASP A 484 3.51 18.06 -0.97
N LEU A 485 3.36 18.57 0.27
CA LEU A 485 4.00 19.80 0.68
C LEU A 485 5.53 19.70 0.70
N ARG A 486 6.09 18.56 1.07
CA ARG A 486 7.56 18.31 0.99
C ARG A 486 8.06 18.33 -0.43
N VAL A 487 7.34 17.67 -1.36
CA VAL A 487 7.66 17.74 -2.80
C VAL A 487 7.59 19.17 -3.29
N LEU A 488 6.48 19.86 -2.99
CA LEU A 488 6.29 21.26 -3.38
C LEU A 488 7.38 22.16 -2.79
N ALA A 489 7.69 22.01 -1.51
CA ALA A 489 8.75 22.74 -0.81
C ALA A 489 10.14 22.52 -1.44
N THR A 490 10.40 21.33 -1.97
CA THR A 490 11.68 20.99 -2.61
C THR A 490 11.82 21.63 -4.00
N ILE A 491 10.72 21.75 -4.75
CA ILE A 491 10.75 22.33 -6.10
C ILE A 491 10.68 23.85 -6.11
N PHE A 492 10.18 24.49 -5.05
CA PHE A 492 10.23 25.93 -4.89
C PHE A 492 11.68 26.44 -4.74
N GLU A 493 11.96 27.60 -5.34
CA GLU A 493 13.26 28.28 -5.26
C GLU A 493 13.15 29.56 -4.40
N PRO A 494 14.04 29.77 -3.43
CA PRO A 494 14.01 30.97 -2.61
C PRO A 494 14.46 32.20 -3.41
N LEU A 495 13.85 33.34 -3.15
CA LEU A 495 14.19 34.65 -3.70
C LEU A 495 14.14 35.68 -2.58
N ASP A 496 15.26 36.35 -2.35
CA ASP A 496 15.37 37.45 -1.40
C ASP A 496 15.12 38.79 -2.14
N LEU A 497 14.35 39.66 -1.53
CA LEU A 497 13.92 40.93 -2.09
C LEU A 497 14.36 42.10 -1.19
N ALA A 498 14.92 43.11 -1.79
CA ALA A 498 15.19 44.38 -1.13
C ALA A 498 13.89 45.21 -1.01
N HIS A 499 13.91 46.29 -0.20
CA HIS A 499 12.79 47.21 -0.09
C HIS A 499 12.46 47.87 -1.45
N GLY A 500 11.19 47.83 -1.81
CA GLY A 500 10.69 48.45 -3.06
C GLY A 500 10.93 47.59 -4.31
N GLU A 501 11.55 46.42 -4.19
CA GLU A 501 11.81 45.55 -5.33
C GLU A 501 10.51 44.93 -5.87
N ILE A 502 10.39 44.92 -7.21
CA ILE A 502 9.19 44.47 -7.93
C ILE A 502 9.36 43.02 -8.33
N LEU A 503 8.46 42.16 -7.87
CA LEU A 503 8.38 40.75 -8.25
C LEU A 503 7.82 40.55 -9.66
N CYS A 504 6.78 41.30 -10.00
CA CYS A 504 6.17 41.34 -11.33
C CYS A 504 5.32 42.58 -11.48
N GLN A 505 5.13 43.04 -12.72
CA GLN A 505 4.28 44.19 -13.04
C GLN A 505 2.92 43.74 -13.60
N ALA A 506 1.90 44.55 -13.39
CA ALA A 506 0.60 44.36 -14.05
C ALA A 506 0.79 44.37 -15.57
N GLY A 507 0.22 43.39 -16.27
CA GLY A 507 0.37 43.22 -17.71
C GLY A 507 1.52 42.30 -18.14
N ASP A 508 2.48 41.96 -17.24
CA ASP A 508 3.53 40.99 -17.52
C ASP A 508 2.94 39.61 -17.81
N PRO A 509 3.65 38.73 -18.55
CA PRO A 509 3.28 37.32 -18.65
C PRO A 509 3.20 36.70 -17.26
N ALA A 510 2.16 35.91 -17.00
CA ALA A 510 2.01 35.21 -15.76
C ALA A 510 2.80 33.88 -15.85
N GLU A 511 4.02 33.85 -15.31
CA GLU A 511 4.94 32.68 -15.43
C GLU A 511 5.22 32.00 -14.10
N LYS A 512 5.04 32.66 -12.96
CA LYS A 512 5.43 32.13 -11.63
C LYS A 512 4.34 32.34 -10.59
N VAL A 513 4.31 31.44 -9.62
CA VAL A 513 3.60 31.60 -8.35
C VAL A 513 4.61 31.86 -7.24
N PHE A 514 4.20 32.60 -6.21
CA PHE A 514 5.05 33.02 -5.11
C PHE A 514 4.42 32.65 -3.77
N ALA A 515 5.22 32.17 -2.81
CA ALA A 515 4.82 31.97 -1.42
C ALA A 515 5.66 32.91 -0.52
N VAL A 516 5.03 33.72 0.30
CA VAL A 516 5.73 34.65 1.20
C VAL A 516 6.29 33.90 2.41
N VAL A 517 7.60 33.92 2.59
CA VAL A 517 8.31 33.31 3.73
C VAL A 517 8.48 34.29 4.86
N SER A 518 8.98 35.48 4.55
CA SER A 518 9.19 36.57 5.52
C SER A 518 9.03 37.91 4.84
N GLY A 519 8.80 38.96 5.63
CA GLY A 519 8.54 40.33 5.13
C GLY A 519 7.09 40.49 4.68
N LYS A 520 6.85 41.45 3.76
CA LYS A 520 5.52 41.80 3.27
C LYS A 520 5.57 42.15 1.80
N ILE A 521 4.57 41.68 1.05
CA ILE A 521 4.41 42.01 -0.39
C ILE A 521 3.13 42.81 -0.59
N GLU A 522 3.30 43.98 -1.18
CA GLU A 522 2.21 44.88 -1.59
C GLU A 522 1.63 44.45 -2.94
N VAL A 523 0.32 44.45 -3.03
CA VAL A 523 -0.42 44.21 -4.27
C VAL A 523 -0.95 45.58 -4.77
N LEU A 524 -0.47 46.02 -5.92
CA LEU A 524 -0.79 47.32 -6.51
C LEU A 524 -1.64 47.12 -7.76
N GLN A 525 -2.73 47.92 -7.89
CA GLN A 525 -3.49 47.94 -9.13
C GLN A 525 -2.76 48.74 -10.22
N PRO A 526 -3.02 48.44 -11.51
CA PRO A 526 -2.44 49.19 -12.61
C PRO A 526 -2.66 50.70 -12.45
N GLY A 527 -1.57 51.48 -12.51
CA GLY A 527 -1.62 52.93 -12.40
C GLY A 527 -1.79 53.51 -10.99
N SER A 528 -1.70 52.68 -9.93
CA SER A 528 -1.83 53.14 -8.54
C SER A 528 -0.60 52.75 -7.72
N ASP A 529 -0.05 53.69 -6.95
CA ASP A 529 1.01 53.47 -5.97
C ASP A 529 0.46 53.06 -4.58
N ARG A 530 -0.84 53.02 -4.39
CA ARG A 530 -1.47 52.60 -3.14
C ARG A 530 -1.75 51.09 -3.19
N PRO A 531 -1.26 50.34 -2.22
CA PRO A 531 -1.53 48.92 -2.16
C PRO A 531 -3.02 48.67 -1.86
N VAL A 532 -3.62 47.76 -2.64
CA VAL A 532 -5.00 47.29 -2.43
C VAL A 532 -5.03 46.08 -1.51
N ALA A 533 -3.90 45.37 -1.33
CA ALA A 533 -3.73 44.30 -0.40
C ALA A 533 -2.27 44.18 0.05
N LEU A 534 -2.08 43.60 1.22
CA LEU A 534 -0.77 43.26 1.79
C LEU A 534 -0.73 41.78 2.04
N LYS A 535 0.27 41.12 1.48
CA LYS A 535 0.50 39.69 1.63
C LYS A 535 1.58 39.43 2.70
N LEU A 536 1.29 38.50 3.61
CA LEU A 536 2.08 38.18 4.80
C LEU A 536 2.69 36.77 4.70
N PRO A 537 3.62 36.40 5.59
CA PRO A 537 4.17 35.04 5.63
C PRO A 537 3.10 33.98 5.71
N GLY A 538 3.13 33.03 4.77
CA GLY A 538 2.12 31.98 4.54
C GLY A 538 1.15 32.29 3.40
N ASP A 539 1.07 33.56 2.93
CA ASP A 539 0.23 33.89 1.77
C ASP A 539 0.87 33.41 0.46
N ILE A 540 0.01 32.93 -0.44
CA ILE A 540 0.36 32.66 -1.84
C ILE A 540 -0.08 33.82 -2.70
N VAL A 541 0.73 34.13 -3.70
CA VAL A 541 0.49 35.25 -4.61
C VAL A 541 0.73 34.81 -6.05
N GLY A 542 -0.15 35.20 -6.91
CA GLY A 542 -0.06 34.89 -8.33
C GLY A 542 -0.70 33.57 -8.73
N GLU A 543 -1.41 32.90 -7.84
CA GLU A 543 -2.12 31.65 -8.06
C GLU A 543 -3.16 31.73 -9.20
N TYR A 544 -3.79 32.89 -9.37
CA TYR A 544 -4.75 33.13 -10.47
C TYR A 544 -4.08 33.27 -11.85
N GLY A 545 -2.78 33.51 -11.88
CA GLY A 545 -2.04 33.60 -13.14
C GLY A 545 -2.02 32.28 -13.92
N MET A 546 -2.34 31.14 -13.26
CA MET A 546 -2.55 29.88 -13.96
C MET A 546 -3.72 29.91 -14.95
N PHE A 547 -4.72 30.73 -14.67
CA PHE A 547 -5.93 30.89 -15.47
C PHE A 547 -5.90 32.13 -16.36
N LEU A 548 -4.96 33.03 -16.06
CA LEU A 548 -4.78 34.28 -16.77
C LEU A 548 -3.43 34.26 -17.50
N SER A 549 -3.40 34.67 -18.73
CA SER A 549 -2.15 34.78 -19.50
C SER A 549 -1.25 35.95 -19.05
N ARG A 550 -1.80 36.90 -18.30
CA ARG A 550 -1.12 38.11 -17.83
C ARG A 550 -1.42 38.42 -16.37
N ARG A 551 -0.48 39.12 -15.72
CA ARG A 551 -0.62 39.60 -14.33
C ARG A 551 -1.70 40.66 -14.23
N SER A 552 -2.59 40.49 -13.27
CA SER A 552 -3.66 41.48 -12.97
C SER A 552 -3.19 42.62 -12.06
N ALA A 553 -2.07 42.44 -11.36
CA ALA A 553 -1.53 43.42 -10.39
C ALA A 553 0.00 43.42 -10.40
N THR A 554 0.58 44.52 -9.91
CA THR A 554 2.00 44.64 -9.61
C THR A 554 2.26 44.18 -8.19
N LEU A 555 3.29 43.36 -8.00
CA LEU A 555 3.73 42.87 -6.70
C LEU A 555 5.06 43.52 -6.34
N ARG A 556 5.12 44.19 -5.17
CA ARG A 556 6.28 44.94 -4.70
C ARG A 556 6.58 44.59 -3.23
N SER A 557 7.83 44.46 -2.88
CA SER A 557 8.23 44.28 -1.48
C SER A 557 8.10 45.59 -0.68
N SER A 558 7.44 45.53 0.50
CA SER A 558 7.28 46.68 1.41
C SER A 558 8.47 46.86 2.39
N GLY A 559 9.46 46.02 2.32
CA GLY A 559 10.67 46.00 3.13
C GLY A 559 11.55 44.86 2.64
N ALA A 560 12.59 44.47 3.38
CA ALA A 560 13.27 43.23 3.07
C ALA A 560 12.28 42.07 3.22
N ALA A 561 12.18 41.21 2.18
CA ALA A 561 11.28 40.09 2.15
C ALA A 561 11.94 38.86 1.51
N ARG A 562 11.51 37.69 1.90
CA ARG A 562 11.87 36.43 1.27
C ARG A 562 10.62 35.73 0.77
N VAL A 563 10.64 35.31 -0.48
CA VAL A 563 9.58 34.50 -1.09
C VAL A 563 10.14 33.21 -1.66
N LEU A 564 9.30 32.22 -1.79
CA LEU A 564 9.58 31.02 -2.59
C LEU A 564 8.92 31.21 -3.95
N THR A 565 9.61 30.89 -5.01
CA THR A 565 9.13 31.03 -6.40
C THR A 565 9.01 29.68 -7.07
N LEU A 566 7.97 29.49 -7.86
CA LEU A 566 7.78 28.28 -8.65
C LEU A 566 7.18 28.63 -10.01
N ASP A 567 7.78 28.12 -11.08
CA ASP A 567 7.25 28.30 -12.43
C ASP A 567 5.89 27.61 -12.60
N TYR A 568 4.95 28.25 -13.32
CA TYR A 568 3.65 27.63 -13.59
C TYR A 568 3.75 26.31 -14.34
N THR A 569 4.78 26.13 -15.18
CA THR A 569 5.01 24.84 -15.84
C THR A 569 5.27 23.75 -14.81
N GLN A 570 6.14 24.01 -13.81
CA GLN A 570 6.43 23.07 -12.71
C GLN A 570 5.23 22.93 -11.77
N PHE A 571 4.54 24.03 -11.47
CA PHE A 571 3.35 23.99 -10.63
C PHE A 571 2.20 23.21 -11.30
N ARG A 572 1.98 23.40 -12.60
CA ARG A 572 1.01 22.60 -13.36
C ARG A 572 1.40 21.12 -13.41
N ARG A 573 2.66 20.82 -13.59
CA ARG A 573 3.19 19.44 -13.51
C ARG A 573 2.97 18.83 -12.13
N PHE A 574 3.21 19.61 -11.08
CA PHE A 574 2.92 19.20 -9.70
C PHE A 574 1.43 18.88 -9.53
N LEU A 575 0.53 19.75 -9.95
CA LEU A 575 -0.91 19.53 -9.87
C LEU A 575 -1.39 18.31 -10.68
N LEU A 576 -0.75 18.01 -11.80
CA LEU A 576 -1.01 16.80 -12.58
C LEU A 576 -0.51 15.55 -11.89
N ALA A 577 0.62 15.62 -11.19
CA ALA A 577 1.16 14.53 -10.39
C ALA A 577 0.34 14.32 -9.09
N PHE A 578 -0.27 15.38 -8.56
CA PHE A 578 -1.05 15.40 -7.32
C PHE A 578 -2.45 16.00 -7.55
N PRO A 579 -3.36 15.27 -8.22
CA PRO A 579 -4.67 15.83 -8.62
C PRO A 579 -5.56 16.26 -7.46
N GLU A 580 -5.39 15.65 -6.28
CA GLU A 580 -6.14 16.00 -5.07
C GLU A 580 -5.82 17.44 -4.62
N SER A 581 -4.58 17.86 -4.81
CA SER A 581 -4.14 19.25 -4.58
C SER A 581 -4.82 20.23 -5.53
N MET A 582 -5.17 19.80 -6.73
CA MET A 582 -5.91 20.62 -7.70
C MET A 582 -7.36 20.87 -7.23
N LEU A 583 -8.03 19.87 -6.67
CA LEU A 583 -9.39 20.01 -6.12
C LEU A 583 -9.41 20.97 -4.92
N ALA A 584 -8.39 20.96 -4.08
CA ALA A 584 -8.25 21.90 -2.97
C ALA A 584 -8.08 23.35 -3.46
N LEU A 585 -7.29 23.57 -4.50
CA LEU A 585 -7.11 24.88 -5.16
C LEU A 585 -8.40 25.40 -5.79
N PHE A 586 -9.14 24.57 -6.52
CA PHE A 586 -10.41 24.94 -7.13
C PHE A 586 -11.49 25.25 -6.09
N GLY A 587 -11.60 24.45 -5.03
CA GLY A 587 -12.57 24.69 -3.96
C GLY A 587 -12.38 26.05 -3.29
N GLN A 588 -11.15 26.51 -3.13
CA GLN A 588 -10.86 27.83 -2.57
C GLN A 588 -11.05 28.97 -3.56
N ALA A 589 -10.67 28.77 -4.82
CA ALA A 589 -10.90 29.77 -5.86
C ALA A 589 -12.41 30.10 -6.00
N VAL A 590 -13.27 29.08 -5.94
CA VAL A 590 -14.72 29.23 -5.93
C VAL A 590 -15.20 29.97 -4.67
N THR A 591 -14.71 29.63 -3.49
CA THR A 591 -15.09 30.25 -2.22
C THR A 591 -14.68 31.74 -2.17
N GLN A 592 -13.49 32.05 -2.67
CA GLN A 592 -13.02 33.45 -2.73
C GLN A 592 -13.78 34.29 -3.78
N SER A 593 -14.14 33.70 -4.93
CA SER A 593 -14.97 34.37 -5.96
C SER A 593 -16.37 34.65 -5.44
N VAL A 594 -16.96 33.75 -4.66
CA VAL A 594 -18.28 33.98 -4.03
C VAL A 594 -18.21 35.04 -2.95
N ASN A 595 -17.17 35.05 -2.12
CA ASN A 595 -16.97 36.06 -1.08
C ASN A 595 -16.56 37.44 -1.65
N GLY A 596 -15.84 37.49 -2.77
CA GLY A 596 -15.46 38.73 -3.48
C GLY A 596 -16.65 39.37 -4.22
N ALA A 597 -17.61 38.59 -4.70
CA ALA A 597 -18.81 39.09 -5.33
C ALA A 597 -19.83 39.69 -4.34
N GLY A 598 -19.69 39.40 -3.04
CA GLY A 598 -20.54 39.97 -1.98
C GLY A 598 -20.18 41.37 -1.50
N LEU A 599 -19.05 41.94 -1.93
CA LEU A 599 -18.60 43.28 -1.49
C LEU A 599 -18.87 44.42 -2.49
N GLY A 600 -19.56 44.13 -3.60
CA GLY A 600 -19.89 45.10 -4.65
C GLY A 600 -21.31 45.70 -4.62
N GLY A 601 -22.10 45.45 -3.58
CA GLY A 601 -23.51 45.81 -3.51
C GLY A 601 -23.89 46.66 -2.28
N GLN A 602 -23.24 47.81 -2.05
CA GLN A 602 -23.86 48.90 -1.26
C GLN A 602 -24.07 50.10 -2.18
N THR A 603 -25.23 50.15 -2.80
CA THR A 603 -25.80 51.38 -3.28
C THR A 603 -26.39 52.11 -2.08
N ASN A 604 -25.88 53.31 -1.80
CA ASN A 604 -26.48 54.26 -0.87
C ASN A 604 -27.91 54.59 -1.31
N PRO A 605 -28.86 54.77 -0.40
CA PRO A 605 -30.15 55.38 -0.69
C PRO A 605 -30.05 56.88 -0.44
N GLU A 606 -30.39 57.67 -1.41
CA GLU A 606 -31.23 58.80 -1.28
C GLU A 606 -32.48 58.61 -2.12
#